data_276637a3fab1d64cd1304c1756a575b0
#
_entry.id   276637a3fab1d64cd1304c1756a575b0
#
_cell.length_a   1.000
_cell.length_b   1.000
_cell.length_c   1.000
_cell.angle_alpha   90.00
_cell.angle_beta   90.00
_cell.angle_gamma   90.00
#
_symmetry.space_group_name_H-M   'P 1'
#
loop_
_entity.id
_entity.type
_entity.pdbx_description
1 polymer ?
#
loop_
_entity_poly.entity_id
_entity_poly.type
_entity_poly.pdbx_seq_one_letter_code
_entity_poly.pdbx_strand_id
1 'polypeptide(L)'
;MMKTAKYRRDGLVPAGVVCLLIILSLQLILSVRQQTQTWDEANHIYAGYKSWTDGDFGLNPEHPPLVKLLATAPLLSSRLKTPELQDRYFKEEAFVGGKDFLYQNDADGILFRTRMVTATVTLLLAVIVFHAAR
;
A
#
# COMPACT_ATOMS: atom_id res chain seq x y z
N MET A 1 -15.10 14.51 44.52
CA MET A 1 -15.91 13.76 43.52
C MET A 1 -15.54 14.10 42.03
N MET A 2 -15.02 15.28 41.69
CA MET A 2 -14.65 15.63 40.30
C MET A 2 -13.37 14.97 39.73
N LYS A 3 -12.39 14.58 40.57
CA LYS A 3 -11.13 13.96 40.09
C LYS A 3 -11.30 12.55 39.50
N THR A 4 -12.22 11.77 39.98
CA THR A 4 -12.48 10.40 39.52
C THR A 4 -13.19 10.35 38.16
N ALA A 5 -14.03 11.33 37.84
CA ALA A 5 -14.71 11.41 36.53
C ALA A 5 -13.75 11.80 35.39
N LYS A 6 -12.77 12.69 35.66
CA LYS A 6 -11.75 13.08 34.69
C LYS A 6 -10.81 11.90 34.37
N TYR A 7 -10.31 11.20 35.39
CA TYR A 7 -9.43 10.03 35.22
C TYR A 7 -10.10 8.88 34.42
N ARG A 8 -11.42 8.68 34.62
CA ARG A 8 -12.20 7.70 33.87
C ARG A 8 -12.39 8.07 32.40
N ARG A 9 -12.56 9.35 32.08
CA ARG A 9 -12.65 9.86 30.71
C ARG A 9 -11.31 9.75 29.97
N ASP A 10 -10.20 10.03 30.64
CA ASP A 10 -8.85 9.97 30.06
C ASP A 10 -8.45 8.54 29.63
N GLY A 11 -8.99 7.50 30.25
CA GLY A 11 -8.80 6.10 29.87
C GLY A 11 -9.76 5.58 28.79
N LEU A 12 -10.99 6.10 28.74
CA LEU A 12 -12.00 5.63 27.78
C LEU A 12 -11.71 6.06 26.34
N VAL A 13 -11.18 7.28 26.16
CA VAL A 13 -10.87 7.79 24.82
C VAL A 13 -9.78 6.95 24.12
N PRO A 14 -8.60 6.71 24.72
CA PRO A 14 -7.59 5.86 24.09
C PRO A 14 -8.07 4.42 23.88
N ALA A 15 -8.84 3.86 24.80
CA ALA A 15 -9.42 2.51 24.63
C ALA A 15 -10.39 2.46 23.44
N GLY A 16 -11.23 3.48 23.26
CA GLY A 16 -12.11 3.60 22.10
C GLY A 16 -11.33 3.70 20.79
N VAL A 17 -10.26 4.50 20.76
CA VAL A 17 -9.39 4.63 19.58
C VAL A 17 -8.70 3.30 19.24
N VAL A 18 -8.17 2.59 20.23
CA VAL A 18 -7.58 1.25 20.01
C VAL A 18 -8.61 0.28 19.43
N CYS A 19 -9.84 0.27 19.95
CA CYS A 19 -10.92 -0.56 19.42
C CYS A 19 -11.22 -0.21 17.95
N LEU A 20 -11.34 1.07 17.61
CA LEU A 20 -11.55 1.53 16.22
C LEU A 20 -10.40 1.17 15.29
N LEU A 21 -9.16 1.28 15.75
CA LEU A 21 -7.98 0.87 14.96
C LEU A 21 -7.96 -0.65 14.71
N ILE A 22 -8.36 -1.46 15.69
CA ILE A 22 -8.50 -2.91 15.52
C ILE A 22 -9.56 -3.22 14.47
N ILE A 23 -10.75 -2.61 14.57
CA ILE A 23 -11.82 -2.78 13.59
C ILE A 23 -11.36 -2.37 12.19
N LEU A 24 -10.74 -1.21 12.05
CA LEU A 24 -10.19 -0.73 10.78
C LEU A 24 -9.14 -1.71 10.23
N SER A 25 -8.22 -2.20 11.07
CA SER A 25 -7.20 -3.16 10.66
C SER A 25 -7.83 -4.45 10.12
N LEU A 26 -8.84 -4.99 10.81
CA LEU A 26 -9.55 -6.18 10.36
C LEU A 26 -10.26 -5.94 9.01
N GLN A 27 -10.94 -4.80 8.86
CA GLN A 27 -11.58 -4.43 7.61
C GLN A 27 -10.59 -4.32 6.45
N LEU A 28 -9.43 -3.67 6.67
CA LEU A 28 -8.37 -3.53 5.66
C LEU A 28 -7.81 -4.91 5.26
N ILE A 29 -7.49 -5.78 6.21
CA ILE A 29 -6.96 -7.13 5.94
C ILE A 29 -7.96 -7.97 5.14
N LEU A 30 -9.23 -7.96 5.55
CA LEU A 30 -10.29 -8.70 4.85
C LEU A 30 -10.50 -8.17 3.44
N SER A 31 -10.56 -6.83 3.28
CA SER A 31 -10.70 -6.18 1.98
C SER A 31 -9.55 -6.54 1.04
N VAL A 32 -8.30 -6.43 1.51
CA VAL A 32 -7.10 -6.75 0.71
C VAL A 32 -7.13 -8.19 0.18
N ARG A 33 -7.66 -9.13 0.97
CA ARG A 33 -7.72 -10.56 0.58
C ARG A 33 -8.84 -10.89 -0.40
N GLN A 34 -9.87 -10.06 -0.49
CA GLN A 34 -11.06 -10.35 -1.29
C GLN A 34 -11.08 -9.62 -2.63
N GLN A 35 -10.28 -8.57 -2.77
CA GLN A 35 -10.32 -7.74 -3.97
C GLN A 35 -9.32 -8.22 -5.02
N THR A 36 -9.81 -8.36 -6.24
CA THR A 36 -8.96 -8.50 -7.42
C THR A 36 -8.20 -7.21 -7.71
N GLN A 37 -7.25 -7.27 -8.64
CA GLN A 37 -6.52 -6.10 -9.14
C GLN A 37 -7.47 -4.99 -9.59
N THR A 38 -7.17 -3.75 -9.20
CA THR A 38 -7.82 -2.56 -9.78
C THR A 38 -7.16 -2.17 -11.11
N TRP A 39 -7.83 -1.30 -11.89
CA TRP A 39 -7.42 -0.97 -13.27
C TRP A 39 -5.95 -0.59 -13.43
N ASP A 40 -5.44 0.28 -12.56
CA ASP A 40 -4.11 0.90 -12.64
C ASP A 40 -3.09 0.34 -11.65
N GLU A 41 -3.51 -0.54 -10.75
CA GLU A 41 -2.68 -1.05 -9.65
C GLU A 41 -1.45 -1.80 -10.15
N ALA A 42 -1.60 -2.63 -11.18
CA ALA A 42 -0.49 -3.37 -11.78
C ALA A 42 0.58 -2.44 -12.36
N ASN A 43 0.15 -1.35 -13.04
CA ASN A 43 1.02 -0.32 -13.55
C ASN A 43 1.86 0.33 -12.43
N HIS A 44 1.20 0.75 -11.34
CA HIS A 44 1.90 1.36 -10.21
C HIS A 44 2.88 0.41 -9.52
N ILE A 45 2.50 -0.87 -9.35
CA ILE A 45 3.35 -1.89 -8.74
C ILE A 45 4.57 -2.16 -9.64
N TYR A 46 4.36 -2.37 -10.93
CA TYR A 46 5.44 -2.63 -11.87
C TYR A 46 6.41 -1.46 -11.97
N ALA A 47 5.89 -0.23 -12.14
CA ALA A 47 6.72 0.98 -12.19
C ALA A 47 7.50 1.18 -10.88
N GLY A 48 6.89 0.94 -9.71
CA GLY A 48 7.59 1.03 -8.44
C GLY A 48 8.70 -0.02 -8.29
N TYR A 49 8.46 -1.25 -8.73
CA TYR A 49 9.47 -2.32 -8.70
C TYR A 49 10.64 -2.01 -9.64
N LYS A 50 10.37 -1.56 -10.88
CA LYS A 50 11.40 -1.14 -11.85
C LYS A 50 12.21 0.07 -11.37
N SER A 51 11.57 0.99 -10.66
CA SER A 51 12.30 2.12 -10.05
C SER A 51 13.33 1.66 -9.02
N TRP A 52 13.05 0.60 -8.26
CA TRP A 52 14.00 0.01 -7.33
C TRP A 52 15.11 -0.81 -7.99
N THR A 53 14.74 -1.64 -8.98
CA THR A 53 15.69 -2.60 -9.56
C THR A 53 16.59 -1.98 -10.61
N ASP A 54 16.05 -1.09 -11.43
CA ASP A 54 16.72 -0.56 -12.61
C ASP A 54 16.99 0.95 -12.54
N GLY A 55 16.46 1.63 -11.51
CA GLY A 55 16.49 3.09 -11.43
C GLY A 55 15.58 3.77 -12.46
N ASP A 56 14.65 3.04 -13.06
CA ASP A 56 13.76 3.55 -14.09
C ASP A 56 12.49 4.19 -13.46
N PHE A 57 12.40 5.51 -13.60
CA PHE A 57 11.23 6.31 -13.19
C PHE A 57 10.35 6.71 -14.38
N GLY A 58 10.71 6.30 -15.59
CA GLY A 58 10.02 6.68 -16.82
C GLY A 58 8.73 5.94 -17.11
N LEU A 59 8.51 4.75 -16.51
CA LEU A 59 7.33 3.95 -16.79
C LEU A 59 6.01 4.57 -16.27
N ASN A 60 6.07 5.38 -15.22
CA ASN A 60 4.88 6.07 -14.69
C ASN A 60 5.27 7.43 -14.11
N PRO A 61 5.71 8.39 -14.97
CA PRO A 61 6.21 9.69 -14.52
C PRO A 61 5.10 10.63 -14.02
N GLU A 62 3.84 10.37 -14.37
CA GLU A 62 2.69 11.22 -14.02
C GLU A 62 2.36 11.21 -12.53
N HIS A 63 2.80 10.19 -11.80
CA HIS A 63 2.51 10.01 -10.38
C HIS A 63 3.79 10.06 -9.54
N PRO A 64 3.78 10.81 -8.40
CA PRO A 64 4.92 10.87 -7.49
C PRO A 64 5.40 9.48 -7.06
N PRO A 65 6.72 9.23 -7.02
CA PRO A 65 7.25 7.87 -6.84
C PRO A 65 7.15 7.35 -5.40
N LEU A 66 7.03 8.21 -4.38
CA LEU A 66 7.16 7.83 -2.98
C LEU A 66 6.24 6.66 -2.58
N VAL A 67 4.95 6.76 -2.89
CA VAL A 67 3.98 5.72 -2.51
C VAL A 67 4.25 4.42 -3.26
N LYS A 68 4.61 4.49 -4.55
CA LYS A 68 4.99 3.32 -5.36
C LYS A 68 6.21 2.62 -4.80
N LEU A 69 7.24 3.37 -4.43
CA LEU A 69 8.47 2.85 -3.83
C LEU A 69 8.18 2.18 -2.48
N LEU A 70 7.43 2.84 -1.59
CA LEU A 70 7.06 2.25 -0.31
C LEU A 70 6.26 0.96 -0.49
N ALA A 71 5.23 0.98 -1.34
CA ALA A 71 4.36 -0.18 -1.57
C ALA A 71 5.13 -1.38 -2.12
N THR A 72 6.13 -1.15 -2.99
CA THR A 72 6.87 -2.22 -3.66
C THR A 72 8.15 -2.65 -2.95
N ALA A 73 8.60 -1.93 -1.91
CA ALA A 73 9.78 -2.31 -1.13
C ALA A 73 9.77 -3.77 -0.61
N PRO A 74 8.65 -4.34 -0.12
CA PRO A 74 8.61 -5.74 0.31
C PRO A 74 8.84 -6.75 -0.82
N LEU A 75 8.66 -6.35 -2.07
CA LEU A 75 8.85 -7.22 -3.22
C LEU A 75 10.34 -7.48 -3.53
N LEU A 76 11.24 -6.61 -3.05
CA LEU A 76 12.68 -6.71 -3.26
C LEU A 76 13.31 -7.95 -2.60
N SER A 77 12.64 -8.54 -1.61
CA SER A 77 13.05 -9.80 -0.99
C SER A 77 12.80 -11.03 -1.86
N SER A 78 12.07 -10.88 -2.96
CA SER A 78 11.68 -11.96 -3.87
C SER A 78 12.31 -11.75 -5.24
N ARG A 79 12.75 -12.84 -5.88
CA ARG A 79 13.17 -12.80 -7.28
C ARG A 79 11.94 -12.90 -8.17
N LEU A 80 11.46 -11.77 -8.65
CA LEU A 80 10.31 -11.69 -9.53
C LEU A 80 10.76 -11.67 -11.00
N LYS A 81 9.96 -12.29 -11.86
CA LYS A 81 10.13 -12.23 -13.31
C LYS A 81 9.67 -10.84 -13.77
N THR A 82 10.50 -10.15 -14.51
CA THR A 82 10.16 -8.87 -15.13
C THR A 82 9.97 -9.06 -16.63
N PRO A 83 8.87 -8.57 -17.23
CA PRO A 83 8.71 -8.58 -18.67
C PRO A 83 9.76 -7.69 -19.35
N GLU A 84 10.15 -8.07 -20.57
CA GLU A 84 11.02 -7.23 -21.40
C GLU A 84 10.25 -6.01 -21.90
N LEU A 85 10.89 -4.84 -21.83
CA LEU A 85 10.36 -3.62 -22.41
C LEU A 85 10.34 -3.74 -23.93
N GLN A 86 9.27 -3.28 -24.57
CA GLN A 86 9.07 -3.40 -26.01
C GLN A 86 9.08 -2.05 -26.74
N ASP A 87 9.70 -1.02 -26.14
CA ASP A 87 9.81 0.33 -26.67
C ASP A 87 8.47 0.97 -27.08
N ARG A 88 7.39 0.58 -26.41
CA ARG A 88 6.07 1.20 -26.57
C ARG A 88 6.05 2.58 -25.92
N TYR A 89 4.99 3.34 -26.21
CA TYR A 89 4.70 4.55 -25.45
C TYR A 89 4.60 4.21 -23.94
N PHE A 90 5.17 5.05 -23.06
CA PHE A 90 5.38 4.71 -21.64
C PHE A 90 4.12 4.24 -20.90
N LYS A 91 2.95 4.81 -21.22
CA LYS A 91 1.69 4.37 -20.61
C LYS A 91 1.31 2.95 -21.02
N GLU A 92 1.41 2.65 -22.31
CA GLU A 92 1.13 1.33 -22.84
C GLU A 92 2.11 0.30 -22.25
N GLU A 93 3.39 0.65 -22.21
CA GLU A 93 4.44 -0.18 -21.62
C GLU A 93 4.16 -0.46 -20.14
N ALA A 94 3.75 0.56 -19.37
CA ALA A 94 3.43 0.43 -17.96
C ALA A 94 2.18 -0.43 -17.71
N PHE A 95 1.13 -0.30 -18.54
CA PHE A 95 -0.10 -1.08 -18.40
C PHE A 95 0.08 -2.54 -18.83
N VAL A 96 0.63 -2.77 -20.01
CA VAL A 96 0.86 -4.13 -20.54
C VAL A 96 1.92 -4.83 -19.71
N GLY A 97 3.06 -4.19 -19.49
CA GLY A 97 4.14 -4.73 -18.67
C GLY A 97 3.73 -4.96 -17.21
N GLY A 98 2.90 -4.07 -16.64
CA GLY A 98 2.34 -4.25 -15.31
C GLY A 98 1.44 -5.47 -15.18
N LYS A 99 0.56 -5.68 -16.16
CA LYS A 99 -0.26 -6.89 -16.27
C LYS A 99 0.61 -8.15 -16.37
N ASP A 100 1.55 -8.14 -17.31
CA ASP A 100 2.45 -9.28 -17.54
C ASP A 100 3.31 -9.56 -16.29
N PHE A 101 3.80 -8.51 -15.63
CA PHE A 101 4.55 -8.62 -14.37
C PHE A 101 3.75 -9.31 -13.28
N LEU A 102 2.48 -8.95 -13.08
CA LEU A 102 1.65 -9.59 -12.08
C LEU A 102 1.38 -11.05 -12.40
N TYR A 103 0.93 -11.34 -13.64
CA TYR A 103 0.44 -12.68 -13.99
C TYR A 103 1.55 -13.68 -14.38
N GLN A 104 2.78 -13.22 -14.61
CA GLN A 104 3.96 -14.08 -14.71
C GLN A 104 4.53 -14.50 -13.35
N ASN A 105 4.02 -13.89 -12.27
CA ASN A 105 4.41 -14.17 -10.90
C ASN A 105 3.18 -14.56 -10.05
N ASP A 106 3.36 -14.66 -8.73
CA ASP A 106 2.27 -14.81 -7.77
C ASP A 106 1.54 -13.47 -7.61
N ALA A 107 0.53 -13.23 -8.44
CA ALA A 107 -0.23 -11.98 -8.45
C ALA A 107 -0.89 -11.70 -7.10
N ASP A 108 -1.50 -12.69 -6.47
CA ASP A 108 -2.17 -12.53 -5.17
C ASP A 108 -1.19 -12.17 -4.06
N GLY A 109 -0.02 -12.82 -4.04
CA GLY A 109 1.04 -12.51 -3.10
C GLY A 109 1.65 -11.13 -3.30
N ILE A 110 1.81 -10.68 -4.55
CA ILE A 110 2.27 -9.33 -4.87
C ILE A 110 1.25 -8.30 -4.40
N LEU A 111 -0.03 -8.44 -4.80
CA LEU A 111 -1.11 -7.56 -4.42
C LEU A 111 -1.26 -7.48 -2.89
N PHE A 112 -1.22 -8.62 -2.22
CA PHE A 112 -1.31 -8.65 -0.75
C PHE A 112 -0.19 -7.85 -0.10
N ARG A 113 1.08 -8.08 -0.49
CA ARG A 113 2.23 -7.39 0.12
C ARG A 113 2.20 -5.89 -0.10
N THR A 114 1.91 -5.45 -1.32
CA THR A 114 1.87 -4.02 -1.66
C THR A 114 0.72 -3.29 -0.97
N ARG A 115 -0.46 -3.89 -0.93
CA ARG A 115 -1.64 -3.35 -0.24
C ARG A 115 -1.46 -3.30 1.28
N MET A 116 -0.76 -4.26 1.87
CA MET A 116 -0.48 -4.24 3.31
C MET A 116 0.42 -3.08 3.72
N VAL A 117 1.33 -2.64 2.85
CA VAL A 117 2.13 -1.43 3.11
C VAL A 117 1.23 -0.19 3.10
N THR A 118 0.37 -0.03 2.09
CA THR A 118 -0.55 1.12 2.04
C THR A 118 -1.56 1.11 3.18
N ALA A 119 -2.06 -0.07 3.58
CA ALA A 119 -2.89 -0.22 4.78
C ALA A 119 -2.15 0.22 6.05
N THR A 120 -0.86 -0.14 6.19
CA THR A 120 -0.03 0.28 7.34
C THR A 120 0.15 1.79 7.37
N VAL A 121 0.42 2.42 6.22
CA VAL A 121 0.50 3.89 6.11
C VAL A 121 -0.81 4.55 6.52
N THR A 122 -1.95 3.99 6.11
CA THR A 122 -3.28 4.48 6.50
C THR A 122 -3.50 4.41 8.01
N LEU A 123 -3.12 3.31 8.65
CA LEU A 123 -3.21 3.16 10.11
C LEU A 123 -2.30 4.15 10.85
N LEU A 124 -1.07 4.34 10.38
CA LEU A 124 -0.15 5.33 10.94
C LEU A 124 -0.72 6.74 10.81
N LEU A 125 -1.31 7.09 9.67
CA LEU A 125 -1.96 8.38 9.48
C LEU A 125 -3.12 8.57 10.46
N ALA A 126 -3.95 7.56 10.68
CA ALA A 126 -5.05 7.62 11.65
C ALA A 126 -4.53 7.90 13.07
N VAL A 127 -3.42 7.26 13.47
CA VAL A 127 -2.77 7.52 14.77
C VAL A 127 -2.23 8.94 14.86
N ILE A 128 -1.55 9.44 13.81
CA ILE A 128 -1.01 10.81 13.76
C ILE A 128 -2.14 11.83 13.88
N VAL A 129 -3.23 11.66 13.11
CA VAL A 129 -4.39 12.55 13.15
C VAL A 129 -5.02 12.58 14.55
N PHE A 130 -5.16 11.40 15.19
CA PHE A 130 -5.66 11.35 16.56
C PHE A 130 -4.78 12.14 17.54
N HIS A 131 -3.46 12.00 17.44
CA HIS A 131 -2.54 12.74 18.31
C HIS A 131 -2.54 14.24 18.02
N ALA A 132 -2.66 14.65 16.78
CA ALA A 132 -2.70 16.05 16.39
C ALA A 132 -4.02 16.77 16.81
N ALA A 133 -5.12 16.01 16.89
CA ALA A 133 -6.43 16.53 17.29
C ALA A 133 -6.66 16.57 18.82
N ARG A 134 -5.72 16.06 19.64
CA ARG A 134 -5.84 15.93 21.10
C ARG A 134 -5.09 17.04 21.84
#